data_22c4288845ae905421c9e40e9763dece
#
_entry.id   22c4288845ae905421c9e40e9763dece
#
_cell.length_a   1.000
_cell.length_b   1.000
_cell.length_c   1.000
_cell.angle_alpha   90.00
_cell.angle_beta   90.00
_cell.angle_gamma   90.00
#
_symmetry.space_group_name_H-M   'P 1'
#
loop_
_entity.id
_entity.type
_entity.pdbx_description
1 polymer ?
#
loop_
_entity_poly.entity_id
_entity_poly.type
_entity_poly.pdbx_seq_one_letter_code
_entity_poly.pdbx_strand_id
1 'polypeptide(L)'
;MNDFTAPQTVHRLELEGRERVTVSGVEDVERFDESTIVMSTSAGTLIITGEDLHIGKLSLDGGELHVDGRIDTLSYEDQPAARGGFLGRLFG
;
A
#
# COMPACT_ATOMS: atom_id res chain seq x y z
N MET A 1 4.03 3.95 -25.95
CA MET A 1 3.82 4.22 -25.67
C MET A 1 3.41 4.80 -25.06
N ASN A 2 3.19 4.84 -24.98
CA ASN A 2 2.79 5.27 -24.40
C ASN A 2 2.43 5.79 -23.80
N ASP A 3 2.29 5.94 -23.67
CA ASP A 3 1.85 6.39 -23.21
C ASP A 3 1.56 6.93 -22.58
N PHE A 4 1.49 7.13 -22.51
CA PHE A 4 1.18 7.59 -21.85
C PHE A 4 0.66 8.25 -21.41
N THR A 5 0.75 8.39 -21.01
CA THR A 5 -0.04 9.02 -20.94
C THR A 5 -0.61 9.39 -19.95
N ALA A 6 -0.68 8.73 -19.59
CA ALA A 6 -1.55 8.82 -18.66
C ALA A 6 -1.06 9.37 -17.50
N PRO A 7 -1.69 10.06 -16.94
CA PRO A 7 -1.29 10.68 -15.83
C PRO A 7 -1.33 9.82 -14.68
N GLN A 8 -1.49 8.56 -14.83
CA GLN A 8 -1.55 7.86 -13.74
C GLN A 8 -0.31 7.74 -13.06
N THR A 9 -0.21 7.83 -11.80
CA THR A 9 0.96 7.61 -11.03
C THR A 9 1.27 6.15 -10.98
N VAL A 10 2.46 5.82 -11.34
CA VAL A 10 2.85 4.43 -11.29
C VAL A 10 3.05 4.05 -9.83
N HIS A 11 2.61 2.88 -9.46
CA HIS A 11 2.80 2.41 -8.11
C HIS A 11 4.26 2.06 -7.89
N ARG A 12 4.84 2.61 -6.83
CA ARG A 12 6.22 2.33 -6.51
C ARG A 12 6.31 2.25 -4.99
N LEU A 13 7.14 1.39 -4.48
CA LEU A 13 7.29 1.21 -3.07
C LEU A 13 8.75 1.24 -2.72
N GLU A 14 9.12 2.07 -1.75
CA GLU A 14 10.48 2.12 -1.27
C GLU A 14 10.50 1.95 0.23
N LEU A 15 11.35 1.09 0.73
CA LEU A 15 11.46 0.85 2.14
C LEU A 15 12.89 1.19 2.57
N GLU A 16 13.03 2.05 3.56
CA GLU A 16 14.33 2.44 4.06
C GLU A 16 14.49 2.05 5.50
N GLY A 17 15.45 1.20 5.77
CA GLY A 17 15.79 0.84 7.14
C GLY A 17 14.66 0.24 7.93
N ARG A 18 13.64 -0.26 7.31
CA ARG A 18 12.46 -0.78 7.97
C ARG A 18 11.80 0.29 8.84
N GLU A 19 12.08 1.54 8.58
CA GLU A 19 11.50 2.62 9.37
C GLU A 19 10.70 3.61 8.54
N ARG A 20 10.87 3.59 7.25
CA ARG A 20 10.14 4.52 6.41
C ARG A 20 9.74 3.85 5.11
N VAL A 21 8.49 3.99 4.75
CA VAL A 21 8.01 3.47 3.49
C VAL A 21 7.47 4.64 2.69
N THR A 22 7.84 4.72 1.44
CA THR A 22 7.30 5.70 0.53
C THR A 22 6.54 4.93 -0.54
N VAL A 23 5.27 5.26 -0.73
CA VAL A 23 4.44 4.56 -1.69
C VAL A 23 3.86 5.56 -2.66
N SER A 24 3.93 5.28 -3.95
CA SER A 24 3.27 6.12 -4.93
C SER A 24 2.18 5.29 -5.61
N GLY A 25 1.31 5.94 -6.34
CA GLY A 25 0.21 5.23 -6.98
C GLY A 25 -0.88 4.87 -6.02
N VAL A 26 -0.98 5.57 -4.89
CA VAL A 26 -1.99 5.29 -3.89
C VAL A 26 -3.29 5.94 -4.32
N GLU A 27 -4.35 5.17 -4.32
CA GLU A 27 -5.65 5.69 -4.71
C GLU A 27 -6.52 6.01 -3.51
N ASP A 28 -6.36 5.30 -2.44
CA ASP A 28 -7.16 5.54 -1.26
C ASP A 28 -6.55 4.81 -0.07
N VAL A 29 -6.74 5.36 1.12
CA VAL A 29 -6.29 4.69 2.32
C VAL A 29 -7.54 4.13 2.99
N GLU A 30 -7.63 2.82 3.07
CA GLU A 30 -8.83 2.17 3.55
C GLU A 30 -8.83 1.94 5.04
N ARG A 31 -7.67 1.79 5.63
CA ARG A 31 -7.58 1.55 7.04
C ARG A 31 -6.24 2.05 7.53
N PHE A 32 -6.25 2.69 8.69
CA PHE A 32 -5.02 3.19 9.23
C PHE A 32 -5.06 3.08 10.74
N ASP A 33 -4.11 2.36 11.32
CA ASP A 33 -3.92 2.42 12.74
C ASP A 33 -2.43 2.19 13.00
N GLU A 34 -2.02 2.18 14.24
CA GLU A 34 -0.61 2.13 14.56
C GLU A 34 0.05 0.81 14.21
N SER A 35 -0.72 -0.20 13.94
CA SER A 35 -0.15 -1.50 13.62
C SER A 35 -0.45 -1.96 12.21
N THR A 36 -1.40 -1.34 11.53
CA THR A 36 -1.79 -1.79 10.21
C THR A 36 -2.27 -0.63 9.34
N ILE A 37 -1.79 -0.58 8.13
CA ILE A 37 -2.26 0.40 7.17
C ILE A 37 -2.64 -0.37 5.91
N VAL A 38 -3.86 -0.14 5.42
CA VAL A 38 -4.33 -0.80 4.21
C VAL A 38 -4.67 0.28 3.20
N MET A 39 -4.16 0.16 2.02
CA MET A 39 -4.41 1.17 0.99
C MET A 39 -4.64 0.52 -0.35
N SER A 40 -5.42 1.19 -1.18
CA SER A 40 -5.63 0.75 -2.54
C SER A 40 -4.62 1.45 -3.40
N THR A 41 -3.97 0.73 -4.26
CA THR A 41 -2.99 1.32 -5.16
C THR A 41 -3.31 0.90 -6.58
N SER A 42 -2.63 1.49 -7.53
CA SER A 42 -2.85 1.13 -8.91
C SER A 42 -2.40 -0.29 -9.22
N ALA A 43 -1.69 -0.92 -8.30
CA ALA A 43 -1.23 -2.28 -8.51
C ALA A 43 -1.88 -3.27 -7.55
N GLY A 44 -2.89 -2.87 -6.81
CA GLY A 44 -3.57 -3.77 -5.89
C GLY A 44 -3.65 -3.19 -4.50
N THR A 45 -4.15 -3.96 -3.58
CA THR A 45 -4.28 -3.51 -2.21
C THR A 45 -3.00 -3.80 -1.46
N LEU A 46 -2.41 -2.78 -0.87
CA LEU A 46 -1.16 -2.94 -0.15
C LEU A 46 -1.44 -2.90 1.34
N ILE A 47 -0.89 -3.83 2.08
CA ILE A 47 -1.07 -3.91 3.50
C ILE A 47 0.29 -3.80 4.18
N ILE A 48 0.43 -2.84 5.07
CA ILE A 48 1.66 -2.64 5.81
C ILE A 48 1.37 -2.91 7.26
N THR A 49 2.16 -3.75 7.91
CA THR A 49 1.99 -3.98 9.34
C THR A 49 3.27 -3.63 10.05
N GLY A 50 3.15 -3.26 11.30
CA GLY A 50 4.33 -2.91 12.07
C GLY A 50 3.95 -2.35 13.43
N GLU A 51 4.80 -1.48 13.97
CA GLU A 51 4.57 -0.87 15.27
C GLU A 51 4.75 0.62 15.16
N ASP A 52 3.92 1.36 15.88
CA ASP A 52 4.01 2.81 15.89
C ASP A 52 3.97 3.40 14.49
N LEU A 53 3.15 2.83 13.65
CA LEU A 53 3.04 3.33 12.29
C LEU A 53 2.28 4.64 12.28
N HIS A 54 2.73 5.58 11.48
CA HIS A 54 1.99 6.81 11.30
C HIS A 54 2.29 7.37 9.93
N ILE A 55 1.37 8.17 9.44
CA ILE A 55 1.51 8.73 8.12
C ILE A 55 2.22 10.05 8.24
N GLY A 56 3.39 10.14 7.64
CA GLY A 56 4.18 11.36 7.69
C GLY A 56 3.78 12.34 6.63
N LYS A 57 3.26 11.86 5.51
CA LYS A 57 2.87 12.74 4.44
C LYS A 57 1.91 12.03 3.54
N LEU A 58 0.88 12.71 3.11
CA LEU A 58 -0.08 12.13 2.19
C LEU A 58 -0.39 13.17 1.13
N SER A 59 -0.17 12.84 -0.11
CA SER A 59 -0.46 13.72 -1.20
C SER A 59 -1.38 13.00 -2.15
N LEU A 60 -2.65 13.36 -2.14
CA LEU A 60 -3.57 12.67 -3.01
C LEU A 60 -3.43 13.07 -4.46
N ASP A 61 -2.95 14.26 -4.71
CA ASP A 61 -2.74 14.67 -6.08
C ASP A 61 -1.72 13.77 -6.76
N GLY A 62 -0.66 13.42 -6.06
CA GLY A 62 0.34 12.57 -6.65
C GLY A 62 0.19 11.13 -6.24
N GLY A 63 -0.78 10.83 -5.41
CA GLY A 63 -0.94 9.47 -4.95
C GLY A 63 0.24 9.00 -4.12
N GLU A 64 0.85 9.89 -3.36
CA GLU A 64 2.03 9.54 -2.61
C GLU A 64 1.78 9.51 -1.12
N LEU A 65 2.23 8.47 -0.47
CA LEU A 65 2.04 8.31 0.94
C LEU A 65 3.35 7.94 1.59
N HIS A 66 3.67 8.61 2.68
CA HIS A 66 4.89 8.30 3.43
C HIS A 66 4.47 7.77 4.78
N VAL A 67 4.99 6.61 5.15
CA VAL A 67 4.66 5.97 6.41
C VAL A 67 5.93 5.84 7.23
N ASP A 68 5.87 6.24 8.48
CA ASP A 68 7.01 6.10 9.38
C ASP A 68 6.63 5.15 10.50
N GLY A 69 7.61 4.54 11.11
CA GLY A 69 7.39 3.62 12.20
C GLY A 69 8.24 2.38 11.99
N ARG A 70 7.95 1.33 12.69
CA ARG A 70 8.71 0.12 12.51
C ARG A 70 7.93 -0.79 11.61
N ILE A 71 8.50 -1.12 10.49
CA ILE A 71 7.78 -1.90 9.48
C ILE A 71 8.09 -3.38 9.65
N ASP A 72 7.06 -4.17 9.83
CA ASP A 72 7.23 -5.60 9.97
C ASP A 72 6.95 -6.33 8.68
N THR A 73 5.85 -6.02 8.02
CA THR A 73 5.52 -6.72 6.77
C THR A 73 4.93 -5.78 5.75
N LEU A 74 5.10 -6.15 4.51
CA LEU A 74 4.49 -5.47 3.39
C LEU A 74 3.92 -6.57 2.52
N SER A 75 2.64 -6.51 2.22
CA SER A 75 2.04 -7.54 1.39
C SER A 75 0.95 -6.96 0.52
N TYR A 76 0.57 -7.67 -0.49
CA TYR A 76 -0.47 -7.24 -1.40
C TYR A 76 -1.60 -8.26 -1.43
N GLU A 77 -2.81 -7.75 -1.59
CA GLU A 77 -3.95 -8.59 -1.83
C GLU A 77 -4.58 -8.10 -3.10
N ASP A 78 -4.77 -8.96 -4.05
CA ASP A 78 -5.29 -8.54 -5.32
C ASP A 78 -6.79 -8.43 -5.36
N GLN A 79 -7.49 -9.29 -4.79
CA GLN A 79 -8.90 -9.30 -4.93
C GLN A 79 -9.51 -9.59 -3.65
N PRO A 80 -9.36 -8.76 -2.75
CA PRO A 80 -9.76 -9.08 -1.43
C PRO A 80 -11.14 -9.54 -1.35
N ALA A 81 -11.92 -8.88 -1.94
CA ALA A 81 -13.21 -9.23 -1.70
C ALA A 81 -13.52 -10.48 -2.13
N ALA A 82 -13.01 -10.74 -3.07
CA ALA A 82 -13.46 -11.84 -3.63
C ALA A 82 -13.29 -12.92 -2.89
N ARG A 83 -12.84 -12.83 -2.08
CA ARG A 83 -12.66 -13.92 -1.84
C ARG A 83 -12.15 -14.39 -0.90
N GLY A 84 -12.08 -14.14 -0.15
CA GLY A 84 -11.70 -14.89 0.80
C GLY A 84 -11.16 -15.99 0.15
N GLY A 85 -11.59 -16.09 -0.89
CA GLY A 85 -11.17 -17.17 -1.56
C GLY A 85 -9.73 -17.31 -1.76
N PHE A 86 -9.06 -16.23 -1.77
CA PHE A 86 -7.66 -16.33 -1.97
C PHE A 86 -7.04 -17.26 -0.96
N LEU A 87 -7.28 -17.03 0.30
CA LEU A 87 -6.72 -17.89 1.29
C LEU A 87 -7.31 -19.26 1.23
N GLY A 88 -8.56 -19.33 0.94
CA GLY A 88 -9.16 -20.63 0.82
C GLY A 88 -8.50 -21.45 -0.22
N ARG A 89 -8.08 -20.82 -1.30
CA ARG A 89 -7.45 -21.56 -2.29
C ARG A 89 -6.10 -22.01 -1.91
N LEU A 90 -5.39 -21.24 -1.14
CA LEU A 90 -4.07 -21.63 -0.75
C LEU A 90 -4.12 -22.82 0.17
N PHE A 91 -5.14 -22.92 0.95
CA PHE A 91 -5.20 -23.98 1.89
C PHE A 91 -6.11 -25.09 1.52
N GLY A 92 -6.73 -24.94 0.51
CA GLY A 92 -7.62 -25.98 0.27
C GLY A 92 -8.14 -25.96 -0.96
#